data_89ae568187ae1deb77bbf78f9d4efbd2
#
_entry.id   89ae568187ae1deb77bbf78f9d4efbd2
#
_cell.length_a   1.000
_cell.length_b   1.000
_cell.length_c   1.000
_cell.angle_alpha   90.00
_cell.angle_beta   90.00
_cell.angle_gamma   90.00
#
_symmetry.space_group_name_H-M   'P 1'
#
loop_
_entity.id
_entity.type
_entity.pdbx_description
1 polymer ?
#
loop_
_entity_poly.entity_id
_entity_poly.type
_entity_poly.pdbx_seq_one_letter_code
_entity_poly.pdbx_strand_id
1 'polypeptide(L)'
;MTMKHRIAARLLISSVLASLQPVAGSVAEEVPVPWRAAPREDWVQLWNGRDLTGWVPKIRGYAAGDNFGQTFRVENGVLKVSYEAYDRFGDRFGHLFYEKPFSHYVLAAEYRFVGEQAKGGPGWALRNSGLMIHGQPVATMGKDQDFPISIEVQLLGGSGTGSRTTANLCTPGTHVVMNGRLETEHCINSASKTYHGDEWVRVEVEVHGDGKVVHRVNGETVLAYEKPQIGGGVVSGFDPAVKEDGRLLSFGSISLQSESHPIEFRKVEILNLVGCLDPKAANHRPYVEKADPSSCRYR
;
A
#
# COMPACT_ATOMS: atom_id res chain seq x y z
N MET A 1 23.25 -25.83 -91.82
CA MET A 1 22.65 -24.49 -91.58
C MET A 1 21.37 -24.72 -90.77
N THR A 2 21.43 -24.75 -89.46
CA THR A 2 20.35 -25.16 -88.54
C THR A 2 20.01 -24.00 -87.58
N MET A 3 18.84 -23.50 -87.80
CA MET A 3 18.25 -22.38 -87.01
C MET A 3 17.62 -22.91 -85.73
N LYS A 4 18.18 -22.51 -84.56
CA LYS A 4 17.64 -22.87 -83.25
C LYS A 4 16.58 -21.83 -82.83
N HIS A 5 15.33 -22.27 -82.63
CA HIS A 5 14.26 -21.49 -82.04
C HIS A 5 14.43 -21.48 -80.50
N ARG A 6 14.44 -20.30 -79.88
CA ARG A 6 14.38 -20.12 -78.43
C ARG A 6 12.93 -19.82 -78.07
N ILE A 7 12.35 -20.69 -77.26
CA ILE A 7 11.03 -20.46 -76.61
C ILE A 7 11.29 -19.72 -75.30
N ALA A 8 10.71 -18.55 -75.16
CA ALA A 8 10.75 -17.80 -73.91
C ALA A 8 9.51 -18.15 -73.07
N ALA A 9 9.70 -18.79 -71.93
CA ALA A 9 8.67 -19.02 -70.96
C ALA A 9 8.47 -17.76 -70.08
N ARG A 10 7.26 -17.17 -70.09
CA ARG A 10 6.89 -16.12 -69.18
C ARG A 10 6.35 -16.74 -67.90
N LEU A 11 7.06 -16.54 -66.77
CA LEU A 11 6.55 -16.82 -65.43
C LEU A 11 5.60 -15.68 -65.00
N LEU A 12 4.34 -16.01 -64.75
CA LEU A 12 3.39 -15.16 -64.08
C LEU A 12 3.56 -15.34 -62.59
N ILE A 13 4.10 -14.33 -61.93
CA ILE A 13 4.14 -14.25 -60.44
C ILE A 13 2.84 -13.62 -59.96
N SER A 14 1.93 -14.44 -59.41
CA SER A 14 0.75 -13.95 -58.71
C SER A 14 1.11 -13.54 -57.29
N SER A 15 1.18 -12.26 -57.01
CA SER A 15 1.34 -11.70 -55.67
C SER A 15 0.03 -11.80 -54.87
N VAL A 16 -0.04 -12.71 -53.92
CA VAL A 16 -1.10 -12.75 -52.91
C VAL A 16 -0.77 -11.71 -51.84
N LEU A 17 -1.49 -10.58 -51.87
CA LEU A 17 -1.50 -9.64 -50.74
C LEU A 17 -2.34 -10.26 -49.62
N ALA A 18 -1.67 -10.77 -48.55
CA ALA A 18 -2.32 -11.11 -47.32
C ALA A 18 -2.63 -9.81 -46.55
N SER A 19 -3.89 -9.44 -46.44
CA SER A 19 -4.34 -8.35 -45.59
C SER A 19 -4.23 -8.77 -44.12
N LEU A 20 -3.24 -8.24 -43.42
CA LEU A 20 -3.17 -8.30 -41.95
C LEU A 20 -4.28 -7.42 -41.37
N GLN A 21 -5.37 -8.03 -40.92
CA GLN A 21 -6.34 -7.34 -40.06
C GLN A 21 -5.75 -7.17 -38.67
N PRO A 22 -5.84 -5.97 -38.05
CA PRO A 22 -5.46 -5.79 -36.68
C PRO A 22 -6.38 -6.61 -35.78
N VAL A 23 -5.82 -7.53 -35.01
CA VAL A 23 -6.53 -8.19 -33.91
C VAL A 23 -6.83 -7.11 -32.88
N ALA A 24 -8.07 -6.67 -32.81
CA ALA A 24 -8.55 -5.84 -31.72
C ALA A 24 -8.40 -6.64 -30.42
N GLY A 25 -7.37 -6.31 -29.62
CA GLY A 25 -7.25 -6.83 -28.28
C GLY A 25 -8.52 -6.47 -27.51
N SER A 26 -9.26 -7.48 -27.05
CA SER A 26 -10.37 -7.27 -26.14
C SER A 26 -9.79 -6.65 -24.88
N VAL A 27 -10.09 -5.37 -24.62
CA VAL A 27 -9.92 -4.77 -23.30
C VAL A 27 -10.84 -5.58 -22.41
N ALA A 28 -10.28 -6.40 -21.51
CA ALA A 28 -11.06 -7.10 -20.51
C ALA A 28 -11.84 -6.04 -19.75
N GLU A 29 -13.18 -6.13 -19.80
CA GLU A 29 -14.07 -5.22 -19.08
C GLU A 29 -13.72 -5.35 -17.59
N GLU A 30 -13.21 -4.27 -17.01
CA GLU A 30 -12.80 -4.26 -15.59
C GLU A 30 -14.07 -4.47 -14.76
N VAL A 31 -14.16 -5.60 -14.06
CA VAL A 31 -15.31 -5.92 -13.21
C VAL A 31 -15.49 -4.76 -12.23
N PRO A 32 -16.70 -4.14 -12.20
CA PRO A 32 -16.94 -3.01 -11.31
C PRO A 32 -16.59 -3.37 -9.87
N VAL A 33 -15.74 -2.57 -9.26
CA VAL A 33 -15.33 -2.76 -7.86
C VAL A 33 -16.41 -2.11 -6.97
N PRO A 34 -17.22 -2.90 -6.22
CA PRO A 34 -18.43 -2.41 -5.57
C PRO A 34 -18.21 -1.22 -4.64
N TRP A 35 -17.09 -1.18 -3.92
CA TRP A 35 -16.77 -0.13 -2.98
C TRP A 35 -16.48 1.24 -3.65
N ARG A 36 -16.15 1.28 -4.95
CA ARG A 36 -15.97 2.56 -5.67
C ARG A 36 -17.24 3.39 -5.76
N ALA A 37 -18.41 2.73 -5.66
CA ALA A 37 -19.71 3.39 -5.59
C ALA A 37 -20.15 3.71 -4.15
N ALA A 38 -19.31 3.48 -3.15
CA ALA A 38 -19.66 3.76 -1.76
C ALA A 38 -19.89 5.27 -1.55
N PRO A 39 -20.98 5.63 -0.85
CA PRO A 39 -21.24 7.02 -0.49
C PRO A 39 -20.07 7.64 0.30
N ARG A 40 -19.83 8.93 0.10
CA ARG A 40 -18.71 9.63 0.75
C ARG A 40 -18.83 9.62 2.28
N GLU A 41 -20.03 9.67 2.81
CA GLU A 41 -20.33 9.60 4.24
C GLU A 41 -19.99 8.25 4.89
N ASP A 42 -19.81 7.19 4.13
CA ASP A 42 -19.41 5.88 4.63
C ASP A 42 -17.87 5.77 4.81
N TRP A 43 -17.10 6.72 4.25
CA TRP A 43 -15.66 6.84 4.48
C TRP A 43 -15.38 7.59 5.77
N VAL A 44 -14.56 7.01 6.62
CA VAL A 44 -14.18 7.57 7.92
C VAL A 44 -12.77 8.12 7.86
N GLN A 45 -12.61 9.42 8.11
CA GLN A 45 -11.30 10.04 8.30
C GLN A 45 -10.72 9.56 9.63
N LEU A 46 -9.47 9.02 9.62
CA LEU A 46 -8.87 8.40 10.80
C LEU A 46 -8.21 9.37 11.78
N TRP A 47 -8.10 10.67 11.45
CA TRP A 47 -7.71 11.69 12.42
C TRP A 47 -8.67 12.89 12.38
N ASN A 48 -8.69 13.64 13.48
CA ASN A 48 -9.65 14.73 13.72
C ASN A 48 -9.25 16.09 13.14
N GLY A 49 -8.10 16.19 12.47
CA GLY A 49 -7.55 17.43 11.90
C GLY A 49 -6.92 18.39 12.90
N ARG A 50 -6.80 18.01 14.20
CA ARG A 50 -6.32 18.89 15.29
C ARG A 50 -5.13 18.30 16.05
N ASP A 51 -5.20 17.01 16.39
CA ASP A 51 -4.23 16.32 17.22
C ASP A 51 -4.15 14.84 16.88
N LEU A 52 -3.36 14.07 17.63
CA LEU A 52 -3.15 12.65 17.46
C LEU A 52 -4.14 11.77 18.27
N THR A 53 -5.27 12.30 18.71
CA THR A 53 -6.30 11.49 19.39
C THR A 53 -6.69 10.28 18.54
N GLY A 54 -6.66 9.07 19.14
CA GLY A 54 -6.91 7.81 18.43
C GLY A 54 -5.65 7.21 17.79
N TRP A 55 -4.48 7.83 17.98
CA TRP A 55 -3.22 7.36 17.46
C TRP A 55 -2.15 7.23 18.56
N VAL A 56 -1.30 6.21 18.44
CA VAL A 56 -0.21 5.92 19.38
C VAL A 56 1.11 5.92 18.63
N PRO A 57 2.00 6.89 18.87
CA PRO A 57 3.37 6.86 18.31
C PRO A 57 4.21 5.76 18.96
N LYS A 58 5.04 5.10 18.16
CA LYS A 58 6.06 4.16 18.60
C LYS A 58 7.32 4.42 17.80
N ILE A 59 8.38 4.85 18.48
CA ILE A 59 9.68 5.16 17.88
C ILE A 59 10.72 4.21 18.50
N ARG A 60 11.61 3.67 17.69
CA ARG A 60 12.71 2.80 18.15
C ARG A 60 13.51 3.49 19.24
N GLY A 61 13.76 2.78 20.35
CA GLY A 61 14.44 3.29 21.52
C GLY A 61 13.51 3.93 22.56
N TYR A 62 12.23 4.12 22.26
CA TYR A 62 11.24 4.77 23.12
C TYR A 62 10.05 3.87 23.40
N ALA A 63 9.37 4.10 24.51
CA ALA A 63 8.12 3.38 24.83
C ALA A 63 6.99 3.76 23.87
N ALA A 64 6.00 2.90 23.71
CA ALA A 64 4.77 3.24 23.00
C ALA A 64 4.09 4.43 23.69
N GLY A 65 3.63 5.40 22.91
CA GLY A 65 3.07 6.67 23.36
C GLY A 65 4.11 7.81 23.48
N ASP A 66 5.41 7.50 23.52
CA ASP A 66 6.45 8.52 23.52
C ASP A 66 6.71 9.02 22.09
N ASN A 67 6.31 10.25 21.83
CA ASN A 67 6.48 10.93 20.55
C ASN A 67 7.76 11.78 20.55
N PHE A 68 8.92 11.11 20.59
CA PHE A 68 10.22 11.77 20.64
C PHE A 68 10.32 12.89 19.58
N GLY A 69 10.78 14.06 20.01
CA GLY A 69 10.99 15.21 19.13
C GLY A 69 9.72 15.68 18.40
N GLN A 70 8.53 15.29 18.87
CA GLN A 70 7.27 15.55 18.16
C GLN A 70 7.30 15.09 16.69
N THR A 71 7.88 13.92 16.45
CA THR A 71 8.00 13.33 15.10
C THR A 71 6.67 13.31 14.37
N PHE A 72 5.59 12.92 15.07
CA PHE A 72 4.25 12.95 14.53
C PHE A 72 3.47 14.11 15.14
N ARG A 73 2.84 14.93 14.31
CA ARG A 73 2.02 16.06 14.78
C ARG A 73 0.98 16.47 13.75
N VAL A 74 -0.04 17.17 14.19
CA VAL A 74 -1.04 17.77 13.29
C VAL A 74 -0.85 19.27 13.29
N GLU A 75 -0.63 19.84 12.12
CA GLU A 75 -0.50 21.29 11.91
C GLU A 75 -1.34 21.72 10.71
N ASN A 76 -2.17 22.75 10.88
CA ASN A 76 -3.04 23.28 9.82
C ASN A 76 -3.94 22.21 9.16
N GLY A 77 -4.42 21.24 9.94
CA GLY A 77 -5.25 20.14 9.44
C GLY A 77 -4.48 19.06 8.64
N VAL A 78 -3.14 19.09 8.64
CA VAL A 78 -2.27 18.14 7.99
C VAL A 78 -1.53 17.32 9.04
N LEU A 79 -1.54 16.00 8.92
CA LEU A 79 -0.73 15.13 9.74
C LEU A 79 0.70 15.09 9.14
N LYS A 80 1.68 15.42 9.96
CA LYS A 80 3.07 15.55 9.55
C LYS A 80 3.97 14.56 10.25
N VAL A 81 4.94 14.04 9.52
CA VAL A 81 6.15 13.41 10.05
C VAL A 81 7.28 14.43 9.88
N SER A 82 7.93 14.82 10.97
CA SER A 82 8.96 15.85 11.00
C SER A 82 10.15 15.47 11.86
N TYR A 83 11.31 15.98 11.47
CA TYR A 83 12.58 15.73 12.14
C TYR A 83 13.27 17.03 12.58
N GLU A 84 12.53 18.13 12.70
CA GLU A 84 13.07 19.46 13.05
C GLU A 84 13.77 19.46 14.42
N ALA A 85 13.30 18.63 15.37
CA ALA A 85 13.89 18.48 16.70
C ALA A 85 15.00 17.41 16.77
N TYR A 86 15.45 16.88 15.63
CA TYR A 86 16.50 15.86 15.56
C TYR A 86 17.85 16.47 15.22
N ASP A 87 18.87 16.29 16.06
CA ASP A 87 20.25 16.60 15.70
C ASP A 87 20.74 15.70 14.56
N ARG A 88 20.32 14.44 14.60
CA ARG A 88 20.52 13.43 13.56
C ARG A 88 19.49 12.32 13.72
N PHE A 89 19.20 11.59 12.66
CA PHE A 89 18.20 10.52 12.65
C PHE A 89 18.49 9.43 13.69
N GLY A 90 19.71 8.85 13.69
CA GLY A 90 20.16 7.88 14.69
C GLY A 90 19.28 6.64 14.76
N ASP A 91 18.84 6.12 13.60
CA ASP A 91 18.00 4.93 13.43
C ASP A 91 16.69 4.95 14.25
N ARG A 92 16.15 6.14 14.50
CA ARG A 92 14.88 6.33 15.19
C ARG A 92 13.70 6.14 14.20
N PHE A 93 13.64 4.94 13.62
CA PHE A 93 12.47 4.51 12.84
C PHE A 93 11.23 4.57 13.72
N GLY A 94 10.11 5.04 13.16
CA GLY A 94 8.91 5.22 13.94
C GLY A 94 7.65 4.89 13.15
N HIS A 95 6.60 4.60 13.92
CA HIS A 95 5.28 4.27 13.38
C HIS A 95 4.21 4.93 14.23
N LEU A 96 3.23 5.54 13.59
CA LEU A 96 2.07 6.10 14.23
C LEU A 96 0.90 5.13 14.06
N PHE A 97 0.56 4.40 15.12
CA PHE A 97 -0.45 3.34 15.11
C PHE A 97 -1.84 3.89 15.34
N TYR A 98 -2.80 3.51 14.49
CA TYR A 98 -4.21 3.73 14.77
C TYR A 98 -4.70 2.75 15.84
N GLU A 99 -5.55 3.21 16.76
CA GLU A 99 -5.96 2.45 17.95
C GLU A 99 -6.80 1.18 17.66
N LYS A 100 -7.47 1.12 16.49
CA LYS A 100 -8.37 0.03 16.14
C LYS A 100 -7.78 -0.85 15.05
N PRO A 101 -7.83 -2.19 15.20
CA PRO A 101 -7.48 -3.10 14.13
C PRO A 101 -8.62 -3.24 13.11
N PHE A 102 -8.25 -3.65 11.89
CA PHE A 102 -9.19 -3.89 10.78
C PHE A 102 -8.89 -5.20 10.06
N SER A 103 -9.87 -5.75 9.35
CA SER A 103 -9.74 -6.99 8.59
C SER A 103 -10.09 -6.84 7.11
N HIS A 104 -11.28 -6.30 6.79
CA HIS A 104 -11.76 -6.08 5.43
C HIS A 104 -12.07 -4.61 5.27
N TYR A 105 -11.33 -3.92 4.42
CA TYR A 105 -11.43 -2.46 4.29
C TYR A 105 -10.73 -1.96 3.04
N VAL A 106 -11.02 -0.72 2.68
CA VAL A 106 -10.17 0.09 1.81
C VAL A 106 -9.57 1.22 2.63
N LEU A 107 -8.25 1.26 2.73
CA LEU A 107 -7.51 2.37 3.32
C LEU A 107 -7.02 3.27 2.20
N ALA A 108 -7.27 4.56 2.31
CA ALA A 108 -6.79 5.56 1.35
C ALA A 108 -6.00 6.66 2.06
N ALA A 109 -4.85 7.02 1.50
CA ALA A 109 -4.04 8.13 1.98
C ALA A 109 -3.68 9.07 0.84
N GLU A 110 -3.68 10.38 1.13
CA GLU A 110 -3.11 11.39 0.26
C GLU A 110 -1.87 11.96 0.94
N TYR A 111 -0.70 11.73 0.35
CA TYR A 111 0.59 12.09 0.92
C TYR A 111 1.45 12.91 -0.03
N ARG A 112 2.46 13.60 0.52
CA ARG A 112 3.57 14.20 -0.22
C ARG A 112 4.83 14.23 0.62
N PHE A 113 5.98 14.09 -0.02
CA PHE A 113 7.26 14.32 0.63
C PHE A 113 7.62 15.81 0.57
N VAL A 114 8.15 16.32 1.66
CA VAL A 114 8.54 17.75 1.79
C VAL A 114 9.90 17.90 2.43
N GLY A 115 10.57 19.03 2.18
CA GLY A 115 11.83 19.38 2.83
C GLY A 115 12.98 18.42 2.52
N GLU A 116 13.94 18.37 3.45
CA GLU A 116 15.18 17.62 3.34
C GLU A 116 15.18 16.41 4.27
N GLN A 117 15.89 15.34 3.89
CA GLN A 117 16.07 14.17 4.76
C GLN A 117 16.84 14.57 6.03
N ALA A 118 16.43 14.06 7.18
CA ALA A 118 17.13 14.26 8.45
C ALA A 118 18.60 13.83 8.34
N LYS A 119 19.48 14.62 8.93
CA LYS A 119 20.93 14.34 8.94
C LYS A 119 21.22 12.92 9.46
N GLY A 120 21.99 12.16 8.71
CA GLY A 120 22.34 10.78 9.06
C GLY A 120 21.21 9.76 8.81
N GLY A 121 20.16 10.14 8.09
CA GLY A 121 19.21 9.19 7.53
C GLY A 121 19.88 8.30 6.47
N PRO A 122 19.55 7.00 6.40
CA PRO A 122 20.14 6.10 5.42
C PRO A 122 19.69 6.48 4.00
N GLY A 123 20.58 6.31 3.00
CA GLY A 123 20.30 6.74 1.63
C GLY A 123 19.06 6.08 1.01
N TRP A 124 18.78 4.83 1.36
CA TRP A 124 17.60 4.11 0.89
C TRP A 124 16.28 4.70 1.45
N ALA A 125 16.33 5.38 2.59
CA ALA A 125 15.18 6.02 3.22
C ALA A 125 14.93 7.46 2.74
N LEU A 126 15.66 7.94 1.72
CA LEU A 126 15.36 9.22 1.07
C LEU A 126 13.96 9.16 0.42
N ARG A 127 13.06 10.08 0.79
CA ARG A 127 11.68 10.14 0.30
C ARG A 127 11.00 8.77 0.36
N ASN A 128 11.08 8.13 1.55
CA ASN A 128 10.54 6.81 1.88
C ASN A 128 9.67 6.90 3.12
N SER A 129 8.55 6.22 3.09
CA SER A 129 7.57 6.05 4.17
C SER A 129 6.67 4.87 3.81
N GLY A 130 5.68 4.52 4.65
CA GLY A 130 4.78 3.41 4.39
C GLY A 130 3.44 3.53 5.12
N LEU A 131 2.44 2.84 4.56
CA LEU A 131 1.21 2.46 5.26
C LEU A 131 1.38 1.01 5.67
N MET A 132 1.49 0.76 6.98
CA MET A 132 1.56 -0.60 7.49
C MET A 132 0.15 -1.13 7.67
N ILE A 133 -0.12 -2.32 7.15
CA ILE A 133 -1.38 -3.03 7.28
C ILE A 133 -1.14 -4.42 7.87
N HIS A 134 -2.16 -5.04 8.44
CA HIS A 134 -2.01 -6.32 9.16
C HIS A 134 -0.89 -6.30 10.22
N GLY A 135 -0.58 -5.10 10.73
CA GLY A 135 0.50 -4.90 11.69
C GLY A 135 0.24 -5.56 13.05
N GLN A 136 1.32 -5.99 13.71
CA GLN A 136 1.23 -6.40 15.12
C GLN A 136 0.66 -5.26 15.97
N PRO A 137 -0.03 -5.55 17.08
CA PRO A 137 -0.51 -4.52 18.01
C PRO A 137 0.64 -3.71 18.59
N VAL A 138 0.50 -2.39 18.70
CA VAL A 138 1.55 -1.51 19.25
C VAL A 138 2.01 -1.93 20.66
N ALA A 139 1.12 -2.50 21.48
CA ALA A 139 1.44 -3.00 22.81
C ALA A 139 2.41 -4.19 22.82
N THR A 140 2.59 -4.88 21.68
CA THR A 140 3.53 -5.99 21.52
C THR A 140 4.86 -5.57 20.91
N MET A 141 5.00 -4.28 20.54
CA MET A 141 6.26 -3.75 20.00
C MET A 141 7.34 -3.69 21.09
N GLY A 142 8.48 -4.31 20.82
CA GLY A 142 9.68 -4.15 21.66
C GLY A 142 10.14 -2.69 21.71
N LYS A 143 10.79 -2.27 22.81
CA LYS A 143 11.29 -0.90 22.95
C LYS A 143 12.24 -0.53 21.81
N ASP A 144 13.15 -1.43 21.46
CA ASP A 144 14.19 -1.24 20.45
C ASP A 144 13.82 -1.86 19.10
N GLN A 145 12.56 -2.32 18.94
CA GLN A 145 12.07 -2.84 17.68
C GLN A 145 11.99 -1.72 16.64
N ASP A 146 12.53 -1.99 15.44
CA ASP A 146 12.61 -1.03 14.34
C ASP A 146 11.30 -0.93 13.55
N PHE A 147 10.79 -2.04 13.04
CA PHE A 147 9.56 -2.11 12.24
C PHE A 147 8.54 -3.05 12.89
N PRO A 148 7.24 -2.79 12.77
CA PRO A 148 6.24 -3.78 13.15
C PRO A 148 6.28 -4.98 12.20
N ILE A 149 6.05 -6.18 12.72
CA ILE A 149 5.71 -7.33 11.86
C ILE A 149 4.40 -6.97 11.15
N SER A 150 4.45 -6.76 9.83
CA SER A 150 3.33 -6.21 9.06
C SER A 150 3.55 -6.40 7.55
N ILE A 151 2.54 -6.06 6.78
CA ILE A 151 2.67 -5.77 5.35
C ILE A 151 2.82 -4.25 5.20
N GLU A 152 3.75 -3.80 4.39
CA GLU A 152 3.96 -2.39 4.09
C GLU A 152 3.54 -2.06 2.66
N VAL A 153 2.66 -1.08 2.52
CA VAL A 153 2.42 -0.36 1.28
C VAL A 153 3.43 0.77 1.25
N GLN A 154 4.59 0.51 0.63
CA GLN A 154 5.72 1.42 0.62
C GLN A 154 5.42 2.67 -0.21
N LEU A 155 5.58 3.83 0.38
CA LEU A 155 5.41 5.13 -0.26
C LEU A 155 6.78 5.69 -0.63
N LEU A 156 7.03 5.85 -1.93
CA LEU A 156 8.27 6.45 -2.41
C LEU A 156 8.00 7.74 -3.19
N GLY A 157 8.92 8.69 -3.06
CA GLY A 157 8.97 9.88 -3.91
C GLY A 157 10.19 9.85 -4.83
N GLY A 158 10.04 10.32 -6.05
CA GLY A 158 11.14 10.45 -7.00
C GLY A 158 12.15 11.52 -6.58
N SER A 159 13.42 11.32 -6.96
CA SER A 159 14.54 12.24 -6.67
C SER A 159 14.82 13.25 -7.79
N GLY A 160 13.87 13.45 -8.71
CA GLY A 160 14.00 14.35 -9.86
C GLY A 160 14.36 13.63 -11.16
N THR A 161 15.05 12.50 -11.09
CA THR A 161 15.46 11.70 -12.26
C THR A 161 15.30 10.22 -11.99
N GLY A 162 15.17 9.42 -13.06
CA GLY A 162 15.06 7.97 -12.98
C GLY A 162 13.65 7.47 -12.57
N SER A 163 13.49 6.15 -12.61
CA SER A 163 12.25 5.48 -12.21
C SER A 163 12.33 5.06 -10.75
N ARG A 164 11.29 5.38 -9.98
CA ARG A 164 11.11 4.98 -8.59
C ARG A 164 9.61 4.86 -8.30
N THR A 165 9.10 3.65 -8.40
CA THR A 165 7.67 3.35 -8.22
C THR A 165 7.24 3.55 -6.77
N THR A 166 5.95 3.80 -6.55
CA THR A 166 5.34 3.92 -5.21
C THR A 166 4.21 2.92 -5.04
N ALA A 167 3.66 2.80 -3.83
CA ALA A 167 2.75 1.72 -3.46
C ALA A 167 3.34 0.33 -3.76
N ASN A 168 4.65 0.19 -3.56
CA ASN A 168 5.32 -1.10 -3.61
C ASN A 168 4.87 -1.98 -2.44
N LEU A 169 5.16 -3.26 -2.50
CA LEU A 169 5.02 -4.16 -1.36
C LEU A 169 6.37 -4.30 -0.66
N CYS A 170 6.43 -4.09 0.66
CA CYS A 170 7.52 -4.60 1.49
C CYS A 170 6.94 -5.45 2.64
N THR A 171 7.72 -6.42 3.12
CA THR A 171 7.26 -7.48 4.01
C THR A 171 8.11 -7.60 5.27
N PRO A 172 8.15 -6.58 6.16
CA PRO A 172 8.91 -6.67 7.41
C PRO A 172 8.30 -7.77 8.31
N GLY A 173 9.05 -8.88 8.50
CA GLY A 173 8.62 -10.03 9.29
C GLY A 173 7.44 -10.81 8.71
N THR A 174 7.16 -10.68 7.42
CA THR A 174 6.02 -11.31 6.75
C THR A 174 6.39 -11.86 5.37
N HIS A 175 5.48 -12.63 4.79
CA HIS A 175 5.50 -13.09 3.40
C HIS A 175 4.10 -12.95 2.81
N VAL A 176 3.99 -13.06 1.49
CA VAL A 176 2.72 -13.09 0.75
C VAL A 176 2.76 -14.19 -0.32
N VAL A 177 1.62 -14.47 -0.95
CA VAL A 177 1.57 -15.32 -2.13
C VAL A 177 1.32 -14.45 -3.37
N MET A 178 2.13 -14.61 -4.40
CA MET A 178 1.96 -13.99 -5.70
C MET A 178 1.99 -15.05 -6.80
N ASN A 179 1.02 -15.02 -7.72
CA ASN A 179 0.93 -16.01 -8.81
C ASN A 179 0.96 -17.47 -8.32
N GLY A 180 0.32 -17.74 -7.15
CA GLY A 180 0.25 -19.07 -6.55
C GLY A 180 1.54 -19.55 -5.87
N ARG A 181 2.54 -18.69 -5.69
CA ARG A 181 3.83 -19.03 -5.05
C ARG A 181 4.07 -18.12 -3.85
N LEU A 182 4.67 -18.71 -2.80
CA LEU A 182 5.14 -17.93 -1.66
C LEU A 182 6.25 -17.00 -2.13
N GLU A 183 6.03 -15.70 -1.92
CA GLU A 183 7.00 -14.66 -2.22
C GLU A 183 7.77 -14.31 -0.95
N THR A 184 9.09 -14.41 -1.03
CA THR A 184 10.01 -14.20 0.10
C THR A 184 10.94 -13.01 -0.10
N GLU A 185 10.89 -12.36 -1.26
CA GLU A 185 11.60 -11.11 -1.49
C GLU A 185 10.99 -10.01 -0.62
N HIS A 186 11.86 -9.27 0.08
CA HIS A 186 11.41 -8.28 1.05
C HIS A 186 10.63 -7.14 0.41
N CYS A 187 11.08 -6.59 -0.72
CA CYS A 187 10.38 -5.50 -1.40
C CYS A 187 10.19 -5.80 -2.89
N ILE A 188 8.95 -5.65 -3.35
CA ILE A 188 8.51 -5.87 -4.73
C ILE A 188 7.97 -4.57 -5.29
N ASN A 189 8.52 -4.13 -6.41
CA ASN A 189 8.08 -2.91 -7.07
C ASN A 189 6.67 -3.06 -7.67
N SER A 190 5.88 -2.02 -7.52
CA SER A 190 4.59 -1.87 -8.20
C SER A 190 4.77 -1.45 -9.67
N ALA A 191 3.66 -1.44 -10.42
CA ALA A 191 3.63 -0.90 -11.78
C ALA A 191 3.32 0.60 -11.83
N SER A 192 3.43 1.33 -10.70
CA SER A 192 3.13 2.77 -10.67
C SER A 192 4.16 3.57 -11.45
N LYS A 193 3.76 4.76 -11.88
CA LYS A 193 4.74 5.77 -12.32
C LYS A 193 5.49 6.37 -11.13
N THR A 194 6.55 7.13 -11.41
CA THR A 194 7.30 7.91 -10.43
C THR A 194 6.66 9.29 -10.24
N TYR A 195 6.55 9.72 -8.99
CA TYR A 195 6.06 11.04 -8.61
C TYR A 195 7.22 11.86 -8.06
N HIS A 196 7.58 12.92 -8.76
CA HIS A 196 8.69 13.79 -8.40
C HIS A 196 8.19 15.05 -7.64
N GLY A 197 9.12 15.69 -6.92
CA GLY A 197 8.78 16.91 -6.18
C GLY A 197 7.89 16.64 -4.98
N ASP A 198 7.02 17.60 -4.66
CA ASP A 198 6.14 17.61 -3.48
C ASP A 198 4.65 17.56 -3.87
N GLU A 199 4.34 16.95 -5.01
CA GLU A 199 2.96 16.73 -5.44
C GLU A 199 2.20 15.77 -4.53
N TRP A 200 0.90 16.00 -4.36
CA TRP A 200 0.03 15.12 -3.60
C TRP A 200 -0.28 13.85 -4.41
N VAL A 201 -0.02 12.71 -3.81
CA VAL A 201 -0.27 11.39 -4.39
C VAL A 201 -1.32 10.67 -3.55
N ARG A 202 -2.34 10.09 -4.20
CA ARG A 202 -3.33 9.25 -3.56
C ARG A 202 -2.96 7.78 -3.73
N VAL A 203 -2.82 7.07 -2.63
CA VAL A 203 -2.64 5.62 -2.57
C VAL A 203 -3.85 5.00 -1.90
N GLU A 204 -4.33 3.89 -2.44
CA GLU A 204 -5.39 3.08 -1.86
C GLU A 204 -4.90 1.65 -1.72
N VAL A 205 -5.22 1.02 -0.59
CA VAL A 205 -5.04 -0.42 -0.39
C VAL A 205 -6.36 -1.06 0.00
N GLU A 206 -6.80 -2.00 -0.81
CA GLU A 206 -7.99 -2.82 -0.60
C GLU A 206 -7.57 -4.15 0.02
N VAL A 207 -8.17 -4.50 1.15
CA VAL A 207 -7.77 -5.62 2.01
C VAL A 207 -8.96 -6.51 2.30
N HIS A 208 -8.84 -7.81 1.98
CA HIS A 208 -9.88 -8.83 2.18
C HIS A 208 -9.42 -9.89 3.19
N GLY A 209 -9.16 -9.49 4.44
CA GLY A 209 -8.64 -10.37 5.49
C GLY A 209 -7.30 -11.01 5.10
N ASP A 210 -7.21 -12.33 5.23
CA ASP A 210 -6.06 -13.13 4.77
C ASP A 210 -6.15 -13.55 3.30
N GLY A 211 -7.11 -13.01 2.57
CA GLY A 211 -7.29 -13.23 1.14
C GLY A 211 -6.46 -12.28 0.28
N LYS A 212 -7.12 -11.60 -0.64
CA LYS A 212 -6.50 -10.70 -1.61
C LYS A 212 -6.22 -9.32 -1.03
N VAL A 213 -5.10 -8.74 -1.42
CA VAL A 213 -4.75 -7.33 -1.19
C VAL A 213 -4.42 -6.68 -2.53
N VAL A 214 -4.91 -5.46 -2.76
CA VAL A 214 -4.70 -4.71 -4.01
C VAL A 214 -4.24 -3.30 -3.68
N HIS A 215 -3.11 -2.88 -4.27
CA HIS A 215 -2.62 -1.52 -4.19
C HIS A 215 -3.03 -0.72 -5.43
N ARG A 216 -3.46 0.52 -5.22
CA ARG A 216 -3.78 1.47 -6.29
C ARG A 216 -3.11 2.80 -6.05
N VAL A 217 -2.76 3.47 -7.15
CA VAL A 217 -2.24 4.84 -7.13
C VAL A 217 -3.11 5.68 -8.07
N ASN A 218 -3.70 6.75 -7.53
CA ASN A 218 -4.63 7.62 -8.25
C ASN A 218 -5.74 6.84 -8.99
N GLY A 219 -6.23 5.75 -8.35
CA GLY A 219 -7.30 4.91 -8.86
C GLY A 219 -6.86 3.75 -9.77
N GLU A 220 -5.61 3.74 -10.26
CA GLU A 220 -5.06 2.67 -11.10
C GLU A 220 -4.51 1.52 -10.24
N THR A 221 -4.87 0.28 -10.53
CA THR A 221 -4.29 -0.91 -9.88
C THR A 221 -2.83 -1.06 -10.30
N VAL A 222 -1.93 -1.11 -9.31
CA VAL A 222 -0.48 -1.16 -9.55
C VAL A 222 0.20 -2.41 -8.97
N LEU A 223 -0.45 -3.10 -8.02
CA LEU A 223 0.06 -4.35 -7.44
C LEU A 223 -1.09 -5.15 -6.82
N ALA A 224 -0.99 -6.48 -6.83
CA ALA A 224 -1.91 -7.35 -6.11
C ALA A 224 -1.19 -8.62 -5.64
N TYR A 225 -1.59 -9.12 -4.49
CA TYR A 225 -1.09 -10.35 -3.87
C TYR A 225 -2.17 -10.94 -2.96
N GLU A 226 -1.88 -12.09 -2.37
CA GLU A 226 -2.80 -12.80 -1.48
C GLU A 226 -2.08 -13.47 -0.32
N LYS A 227 -2.86 -13.97 0.66
CA LYS A 227 -2.38 -14.77 1.80
C LYS A 227 -1.22 -14.12 2.54
N PRO A 228 -1.37 -12.87 3.02
CA PRO A 228 -0.38 -12.28 3.90
C PRO A 228 -0.20 -13.16 5.13
N GLN A 229 1.07 -13.45 5.49
CA GLN A 229 1.40 -14.37 6.58
C GLN A 229 2.68 -13.94 7.29
N ILE A 230 2.84 -14.31 8.54
CA ILE A 230 4.07 -14.11 9.27
C ILE A 230 5.18 -14.96 8.64
N GLY A 231 6.39 -14.41 8.53
CA GLY A 231 7.55 -15.07 7.93
C GLY A 231 8.68 -14.08 7.66
N GLY A 232 9.77 -14.55 7.06
CA GLY A 232 10.86 -13.67 6.63
C GLY A 232 11.61 -12.98 7.77
N GLY A 233 12.35 -11.96 7.39
CA GLY A 233 13.23 -11.17 8.24
C GLY A 233 12.96 -9.65 8.11
N VAL A 234 14.06 -8.87 8.10
CA VAL A 234 14.04 -7.39 7.95
C VAL A 234 13.21 -6.71 9.04
N VAL A 235 13.24 -7.28 10.23
CA VAL A 235 12.67 -6.73 11.46
C VAL A 235 13.58 -7.17 12.60
N SER A 236 13.88 -6.27 13.54
CA SER A 236 14.75 -6.55 14.68
C SER A 236 14.16 -6.02 15.99
N GLY A 237 14.61 -6.58 17.12
CA GLY A 237 14.19 -6.13 18.45
C GLY A 237 12.77 -6.54 18.86
N PHE A 238 12.13 -7.45 18.12
CA PHE A 238 10.80 -7.99 18.42
C PHE A 238 10.88 -9.10 19.48
N ASP A 239 9.77 -9.34 20.19
CA ASP A 239 9.60 -10.51 21.04
C ASP A 239 9.38 -11.75 20.14
N PRO A 240 10.22 -12.80 20.21
CA PRO A 240 10.03 -14.02 19.42
C PRO A 240 8.65 -14.65 19.56
N ALA A 241 7.96 -14.46 20.67
CA ALA A 241 6.62 -15.00 20.91
C ALA A 241 5.54 -14.42 19.98
N VAL A 242 5.76 -13.24 19.37
CA VAL A 242 4.81 -12.64 18.45
C VAL A 242 5.01 -13.09 17.00
N LYS A 243 6.09 -13.84 16.69
CA LYS A 243 6.48 -14.25 15.35
C LYS A 243 6.30 -15.76 15.14
N GLU A 244 5.10 -16.16 14.77
CA GLU A 244 4.75 -17.54 14.41
C GLU A 244 4.73 -17.66 12.87
N ASP A 245 5.84 -18.14 12.29
CA ASP A 245 5.99 -18.24 10.84
C ASP A 245 4.93 -19.15 10.20
N GLY A 246 4.35 -18.69 9.09
CA GLY A 246 3.26 -19.36 8.37
C GLY A 246 1.85 -19.02 8.87
N ARG A 247 1.69 -18.34 9.99
CA ARG A 247 0.38 -17.88 10.46
C ARG A 247 -0.17 -16.80 9.54
N LEU A 248 -1.35 -17.05 8.96
CA LEU A 248 -2.05 -16.08 8.11
C LEU A 248 -2.47 -14.84 8.90
N LEU A 249 -2.41 -13.68 8.25
CA LEU A 249 -2.77 -12.39 8.82
C LEU A 249 -4.15 -11.97 8.30
N SER A 250 -5.20 -12.27 9.06
CA SER A 250 -6.58 -11.97 8.67
C SER A 250 -7.10 -10.62 9.17
N PHE A 251 -6.37 -9.98 10.09
CA PHE A 251 -6.63 -8.64 10.63
C PHE A 251 -5.36 -8.10 11.29
N GLY A 252 -5.31 -6.82 11.56
CA GLY A 252 -4.19 -6.22 12.28
C GLY A 252 -4.28 -4.71 12.40
N SER A 253 -3.25 -4.12 13.02
CA SER A 253 -3.11 -2.69 13.18
C SER A 253 -2.78 -2.02 11.86
N ILE A 254 -3.19 -0.75 11.73
CA ILE A 254 -2.75 0.17 10.68
C ILE A 254 -1.76 1.15 11.32
N SER A 255 -0.64 1.45 10.65
CA SER A 255 0.24 2.53 11.07
C SER A 255 0.86 3.29 9.89
N LEU A 256 1.28 4.54 10.16
CA LEU A 256 2.00 5.40 9.23
C LEU A 256 3.46 5.44 9.67
N GLN A 257 4.37 5.27 8.72
CA GLN A 257 5.80 5.10 9.00
C GLN A 257 6.56 6.44 8.98
N SER A 258 7.61 6.53 9.78
CA SER A 258 8.64 7.57 9.73
C SER A 258 10.04 6.96 9.54
N GLU A 259 10.73 7.34 8.46
CA GLU A 259 12.01 6.77 8.03
C GLU A 259 13.09 7.81 7.69
N SER A 260 13.12 8.92 8.36
CA SER A 260 14.09 10.01 8.18
C SER A 260 13.76 11.11 7.16
N HIS A 261 12.84 10.92 6.23
CA HIS A 261 12.43 12.00 5.32
C HIS A 261 11.06 12.55 5.72
N PRO A 262 10.88 13.86 5.84
CA PRO A 262 9.59 14.45 6.20
C PRO A 262 8.51 14.14 5.15
N ILE A 263 7.33 13.76 5.63
CA ILE A 263 6.16 13.47 4.83
C ILE A 263 4.92 14.10 5.46
N GLU A 264 4.00 14.52 4.64
CA GLU A 264 2.71 15.07 5.03
C GLU A 264 1.56 14.21 4.51
N PHE A 265 0.51 14.05 5.34
CA PHE A 265 -0.74 13.39 4.97
C PHE A 265 -1.89 14.38 5.16
N ARG A 266 -2.62 14.71 4.08
CA ARG A 266 -3.84 15.53 4.16
C ARG A 266 -5.11 14.71 4.27
N LYS A 267 -5.03 13.40 3.96
CA LYS A 267 -6.07 12.39 4.18
C LYS A 267 -5.46 11.07 4.59
N VAL A 268 -6.08 10.41 5.55
CA VAL A 268 -5.97 8.98 5.83
C VAL A 268 -7.36 8.52 6.20
N GLU A 269 -8.06 7.89 5.29
CA GLU A 269 -9.46 7.54 5.42
C GLU A 269 -9.69 6.06 5.15
N ILE A 270 -10.70 5.50 5.80
CA ILE A 270 -11.03 4.08 5.67
C ILE A 270 -12.50 3.90 5.30
N LEU A 271 -12.75 2.97 4.40
CA LEU A 271 -14.07 2.39 4.15
C LEU A 271 -14.06 0.97 4.71
N ASN A 272 -14.88 0.73 5.74
CA ASN A 272 -14.97 -0.59 6.34
C ASN A 272 -15.87 -1.50 5.49
N LEU A 273 -15.36 -2.66 5.10
CA LEU A 273 -16.09 -3.68 4.34
C LEU A 273 -16.70 -4.77 5.24
N VAL A 274 -16.66 -4.57 6.57
CA VAL A 274 -17.32 -5.42 7.57
C VAL A 274 -18.60 -4.74 8.02
N GLY A 275 -19.74 -5.41 7.97
CA GLY A 275 -21.01 -4.80 8.35
C GLY A 275 -22.23 -5.70 8.17
N CYS A 276 -23.40 -5.09 8.10
CA CYS A 276 -24.67 -5.80 7.93
C CYS A 276 -24.89 -6.25 6.48
N LEU A 277 -25.03 -7.55 6.26
CA LEU A 277 -25.36 -8.14 4.95
C LEU A 277 -26.87 -8.40 4.76
N ASP A 278 -27.72 -8.15 5.78
CA ASP A 278 -29.17 -8.31 5.63
C ASP A 278 -29.74 -7.16 4.78
N PRO A 279 -30.30 -7.43 3.58
CA PRO A 279 -30.87 -6.41 2.72
C PRO A 279 -32.08 -5.70 3.29
N LYS A 280 -32.70 -6.24 4.37
CA LYS A 280 -33.82 -5.63 5.09
C LYS A 280 -33.35 -4.58 6.12
N ALA A 281 -32.08 -4.58 6.48
CA ALA A 281 -31.54 -3.62 7.44
C ALA A 281 -31.39 -2.22 6.80
N ALA A 282 -31.67 -1.18 7.58
CA ALA A 282 -31.58 0.21 7.13
C ALA A 282 -30.13 0.64 6.77
N ASN A 283 -29.14 -0.05 7.33
CA ASN A 283 -27.72 0.20 7.10
C ASN A 283 -27.03 -0.86 6.24
N HIS A 284 -27.81 -1.65 5.49
CA HIS A 284 -27.23 -2.53 4.45
C HIS A 284 -26.44 -1.71 3.42
N ARG A 285 -25.29 -2.23 3.02
CA ARG A 285 -24.46 -1.64 1.97
C ARG A 285 -23.99 -2.72 1.01
N PRO A 286 -24.13 -2.54 -0.32
CA PRO A 286 -23.80 -3.57 -1.32
C PRO A 286 -22.30 -3.85 -1.44
N TYR A 287 -21.43 -2.98 -0.91
CA TYR A 287 -19.97 -3.15 -0.89
C TYR A 287 -19.46 -3.88 0.36
N VAL A 288 -20.31 -4.15 1.35
CA VAL A 288 -19.93 -4.94 2.53
C VAL A 288 -19.73 -6.39 2.11
N GLU A 289 -18.61 -6.98 2.52
CA GLU A 289 -18.20 -8.32 2.12
C GLU A 289 -18.19 -9.31 3.29
N LYS A 290 -17.86 -8.83 4.49
CA LYS A 290 -17.80 -9.64 5.70
C LYS A 290 -18.96 -9.29 6.62
N ALA A 291 -19.73 -10.34 7.01
CA ALA A 291 -20.87 -10.17 7.90
C ALA A 291 -20.44 -9.74 9.31
N ASP A 292 -21.10 -8.74 9.83
CA ASP A 292 -21.24 -8.43 11.25
C ASP A 292 -22.73 -8.28 11.57
N PRO A 293 -23.42 -9.37 11.94
CA PRO A 293 -24.85 -9.32 12.23
C PRO A 293 -25.21 -8.38 13.38
N SER A 294 -24.27 -8.13 14.32
CA SER A 294 -24.48 -7.24 15.46
C SER A 294 -24.59 -5.78 15.04
N SER A 295 -24.06 -5.44 13.87
CA SER A 295 -24.13 -4.07 13.32
C SER A 295 -25.45 -3.75 12.63
N CYS A 296 -26.33 -4.76 12.37
CA CYS A 296 -27.58 -4.56 11.65
C CYS A 296 -28.55 -3.65 12.43
N ARG A 297 -29.13 -2.67 11.75
CA ARG A 297 -30.13 -1.74 12.31
C ARG A 297 -31.43 -1.92 11.53
N TYR A 298 -32.50 -2.21 12.27
CA TYR A 298 -33.86 -2.30 11.73
C TYR A 298 -34.69 -1.11 12.17
N ARG A 299 -35.63 -0.68 11.33
CA ARG A 299 -36.57 0.42 11.61
C ARG A 299 -37.72 -0.08 12.45
#